data_64e33d24fa5f282f9652780ebb07e906
#
_entry.id   64e33d24fa5f282f9652780ebb07e906
#
_cell.length_a   1.000
_cell.length_b   1.000
_cell.length_c   1.000
_cell.angle_alpha   90.00
_cell.angle_beta   90.00
_cell.angle_gamma   90.00
#
_symmetry.space_group_name_H-M   'P 1'
#
loop_
_entity.id
_entity.type
_entity.pdbx_description
1 polymer ?
#
loop_
_entity_poly.entity_id
_entity_poly.type
_entity_poly.pdbx_seq_one_letter_code
_entity_poly.pdbx_strand_id
1 'polypeptide(L)'
;MALKNIKKAIILAGGKGTRLSEYTSEIPKPMIKVGPYPIMIHIMRKLQRDGVDSFYICGGYLIDKIRAYLLANAIEIEEVTPDKLSVKLATGILPNATVHLIDTSITSGTAMRIKAVKSYVDDGPFIITYGDGLSDVNIANVEKLLKGDKVISICAVPYTERFGLMKVEENGDVTEFREKQTSKTHFINGGYMCAKPELFDYIKDSDFDFSKDTLESDRLQGKISAYIHRGYWKAIDSKKDLDEAVKEYEERGEI
;
A
#
# COMPACT_ATOMS: atom_id res chain seq x y z
N MET A 1 -7.80 -4.03 18.20
CA MET A 1 -8.10 -5.47 18.10
C MET A 1 -7.12 -6.06 17.12
N ALA A 2 -6.50 -7.20 17.42
CA ALA A 2 -5.62 -7.89 16.48
C ALA A 2 -6.43 -8.53 15.34
N LEU A 3 -5.77 -8.73 14.19
CA LEU A 3 -6.30 -9.52 13.08
C LEU A 3 -6.66 -10.93 13.55
N LYS A 4 -7.79 -11.44 13.08
CA LYS A 4 -8.22 -12.79 13.48
C LYS A 4 -7.61 -13.88 12.61
N ASN A 5 -7.50 -13.63 11.31
CA ASN A 5 -7.17 -14.68 10.33
C ASN A 5 -6.11 -14.28 9.31
N ILE A 6 -5.72 -13.00 9.22
CA ILE A 6 -4.78 -12.54 8.19
C ILE A 6 -3.37 -12.48 8.75
N LYS A 7 -2.46 -13.23 8.13
CA LYS A 7 -1.04 -13.30 8.48
C LYS A 7 -0.12 -12.79 7.39
N LYS A 8 -0.63 -12.66 6.17
CA LYS A 8 0.14 -12.38 4.96
C LYS A 8 -0.23 -11.02 4.38
N ALA A 9 0.78 -10.26 3.94
CA ALA A 9 0.58 -8.99 3.27
C ALA A 9 1.41 -8.89 1.99
N ILE A 10 0.78 -8.44 0.91
CA ILE A 10 1.40 -8.06 -0.35
C ILE A 10 1.72 -6.57 -0.29
N ILE A 11 2.96 -6.19 -0.60
CA ILE A 11 3.41 -4.80 -0.70
C ILE A 11 3.82 -4.50 -2.14
N LEU A 12 3.11 -3.60 -2.79
CA LEU A 12 3.38 -3.20 -4.17
C LEU A 12 4.53 -2.18 -4.19
N ALA A 13 5.70 -2.60 -4.64
CA ALA A 13 6.96 -1.85 -4.57
C ALA A 13 7.71 -1.74 -5.93
N GLY A 14 7.05 -2.07 -7.05
CA GLY A 14 7.73 -2.19 -8.35
C GLY A 14 7.56 -0.98 -9.27
N GLY A 15 6.85 0.07 -8.86
CA GLY A 15 6.61 1.28 -9.66
C GLY A 15 7.80 2.23 -9.72
N LYS A 16 7.87 3.04 -10.80
CA LYS A 16 8.98 4.02 -11.03
C LYS A 16 8.92 5.24 -10.11
N GLY A 17 7.76 5.57 -9.53
CA GLY A 17 7.63 6.71 -8.61
C GLY A 17 7.92 8.08 -9.25
N THR A 18 7.57 8.29 -10.51
CA THR A 18 7.98 9.45 -11.34
C THR A 18 7.64 10.83 -10.77
N ARG A 19 6.67 10.92 -9.86
CA ARG A 19 6.30 12.19 -9.19
C ARG A 19 7.34 12.68 -8.20
N LEU A 20 8.25 11.81 -7.75
CA LEU A 20 9.38 12.07 -6.85
C LEU A 20 10.72 11.81 -7.54
N SER A 21 10.85 12.16 -8.82
CA SER A 21 12.01 11.83 -9.66
C SER A 21 13.37 12.27 -9.08
N GLU A 22 13.42 13.34 -8.29
CA GLU A 22 14.64 13.78 -7.56
C GLU A 22 15.19 12.68 -6.62
N TYR A 23 14.35 11.82 -6.09
CA TYR A 23 14.74 10.72 -5.20
C TYR A 23 14.70 9.37 -5.93
N THR A 24 13.68 9.17 -6.77
CA THR A 24 13.41 7.86 -7.36
C THR A 24 14.26 7.53 -8.58
N SER A 25 15.15 8.44 -9.02
CA SER A 25 16.21 8.13 -9.98
C SER A 25 17.23 7.12 -9.43
N GLU A 26 17.49 7.11 -8.12
CA GLU A 26 18.54 6.30 -7.50
C GLU A 26 18.01 5.24 -6.53
N ILE A 27 16.85 5.49 -5.91
CA ILE A 27 16.22 4.57 -4.95
C ILE A 27 14.73 4.38 -5.30
N PRO A 28 14.16 3.17 -5.16
CA PRO A 28 12.73 2.99 -5.39
C PRO A 28 11.93 3.72 -4.29
N LYS A 29 10.76 4.26 -4.64
CA LYS A 29 9.91 5.05 -3.75
C LYS A 29 9.69 4.44 -2.36
N PRO A 30 9.41 3.11 -2.21
CA PRO A 30 9.25 2.47 -0.91
C PRO A 30 10.51 2.49 -0.02
N MET A 31 11.68 2.80 -0.61
CA MET A 31 12.95 2.90 0.09
C MET A 31 13.31 4.32 0.53
N ILE A 32 12.52 5.33 0.17
CA ILE A 32 12.66 6.69 0.69
C ILE A 32 12.47 6.64 2.21
N LYS A 33 13.36 7.31 2.96
CA LYS A 33 13.35 7.27 4.41
C LYS A 33 12.40 8.32 5.01
N VAL A 34 11.67 7.89 6.02
CA VAL A 34 10.97 8.75 6.99
C VAL A 34 11.67 8.52 8.34
N GLY A 35 12.48 9.47 8.78
CA GLY A 35 13.39 9.25 9.90
C GLY A 35 14.43 8.15 9.61
N PRO A 36 14.65 7.19 10.55
CA PRO A 36 15.68 6.18 10.40
C PRO A 36 15.33 5.06 9.40
N TYR A 37 14.05 4.87 9.06
CA TYR A 37 13.60 3.72 8.29
C TYR A 37 12.97 4.09 6.94
N PRO A 38 13.11 3.22 5.90
CA PRO A 38 12.34 3.31 4.68
C PRO A 38 10.82 3.27 4.92
N ILE A 39 10.04 3.93 4.04
CA ILE A 39 8.56 3.90 4.09
C ILE A 39 8.04 2.48 4.20
N MET A 40 8.57 1.54 3.40
CA MET A 40 8.10 0.15 3.44
C MET A 40 8.31 -0.53 4.81
N ILE A 41 9.36 -0.15 5.55
CA ILE A 41 9.60 -0.68 6.90
C ILE A 41 8.54 -0.16 7.87
N HIS A 42 8.19 1.12 7.80
CA HIS A 42 7.09 1.68 8.61
C HIS A 42 5.77 0.96 8.33
N ILE A 43 5.46 0.70 7.05
CA ILE A 43 4.27 -0.05 6.64
C ILE A 43 4.29 -1.47 7.24
N MET A 44 5.41 -2.19 7.10
CA MET A 44 5.55 -3.54 7.65
C MET A 44 5.45 -3.57 9.17
N ARG A 45 6.11 -2.65 9.88
CA ARG A 45 6.03 -2.53 11.35
C ARG A 45 4.61 -2.27 11.83
N LYS A 46 3.88 -1.39 11.12
CA LYS A 46 2.48 -1.11 11.40
C LYS A 46 1.62 -2.37 11.23
N LEU A 47 1.73 -3.05 10.10
CA LEU A 47 0.99 -4.28 9.82
C LEU A 47 1.37 -5.43 10.78
N GLN A 48 2.64 -5.51 11.18
CA GLN A 48 3.09 -6.48 12.18
C GLN A 48 2.46 -6.25 13.55
N ARG A 49 2.34 -4.98 13.98
CA ARG A 49 1.60 -4.63 15.21
C ARG A 49 0.14 -5.09 15.15
N ASP A 50 -0.45 -5.15 13.96
CA ASP A 50 -1.79 -5.70 13.74
C ASP A 50 -1.83 -7.23 13.71
N GLY A 51 -0.69 -7.92 13.58
CA GLY A 51 -0.58 -9.37 13.66
C GLY A 51 -0.14 -10.07 12.38
N VAL A 52 0.32 -9.31 11.36
CA VAL A 52 0.94 -9.86 10.13
C VAL A 52 2.36 -10.34 10.44
N ASP A 53 2.76 -11.50 9.94
CA ASP A 53 4.08 -12.09 10.14
C ASP A 53 4.81 -12.47 8.85
N SER A 54 4.14 -12.37 7.69
CA SER A 54 4.72 -12.72 6.40
C SER A 54 4.44 -11.62 5.36
N PHE A 55 5.49 -11.03 4.82
CA PHE A 55 5.42 -9.90 3.89
C PHE A 55 5.96 -10.28 2.52
N TYR A 56 5.16 -10.08 1.47
CA TYR A 56 5.50 -10.35 0.08
C TYR A 56 5.66 -9.03 -0.67
N ILE A 57 6.92 -8.59 -0.85
CA ILE A 57 7.26 -7.35 -1.55
C ILE A 57 7.34 -7.66 -3.04
N CYS A 58 6.41 -7.10 -3.81
CA CYS A 58 6.40 -7.19 -5.27
C CYS A 58 7.35 -6.14 -5.85
N GLY A 59 8.59 -6.53 -6.09
CA GLY A 59 9.64 -5.68 -6.65
C GLY A 59 9.56 -5.51 -8.17
N GLY A 60 10.33 -4.58 -8.70
CA GLY A 60 10.44 -4.28 -10.13
C GLY A 60 11.48 -3.20 -10.34
N TYR A 61 11.07 -1.93 -10.52
CA TYR A 61 12.02 -0.84 -10.68
C TYR A 61 12.98 -0.74 -9.48
N LEU A 62 14.28 -0.73 -9.76
CA LEU A 62 15.37 -0.69 -8.77
C LEU A 62 15.25 -1.76 -7.66
N ILE A 63 14.75 -2.96 -7.97
CA ILE A 63 14.58 -4.06 -7.02
C ILE A 63 15.89 -4.42 -6.30
N ASP A 64 17.04 -4.25 -6.95
CA ASP A 64 18.36 -4.53 -6.35
C ASP A 64 18.65 -3.65 -5.13
N LYS A 65 18.12 -2.43 -5.09
CA LYS A 65 18.26 -1.56 -3.92
C LYS A 65 17.46 -2.09 -2.72
N ILE A 66 16.26 -2.64 -2.97
CA ILE A 66 15.47 -3.32 -1.94
C ILE A 66 16.19 -4.58 -1.48
N ARG A 67 16.68 -5.40 -2.42
CA ARG A 67 17.45 -6.63 -2.14
C ARG A 67 18.67 -6.35 -1.28
N ALA A 68 19.47 -5.34 -1.65
CA ALA A 68 20.67 -4.95 -0.91
C ALA A 68 20.33 -4.51 0.53
N TYR A 69 19.27 -3.72 0.72
CA TYR A 69 18.81 -3.30 2.04
C TYR A 69 18.39 -4.49 2.90
N LEU A 70 17.58 -5.40 2.34
CA LEU A 70 17.10 -6.58 3.06
C LEU A 70 18.26 -7.48 3.48
N LEU A 71 19.22 -7.74 2.59
CA LEU A 71 20.42 -8.54 2.89
C LEU A 71 21.30 -7.88 3.96
N ALA A 72 21.52 -6.57 3.88
CA ALA A 72 22.34 -5.83 4.85
C ALA A 72 21.74 -5.82 6.28
N ASN A 73 20.45 -6.06 6.41
CA ASN A 73 19.72 -6.06 7.68
C ASN A 73 19.17 -7.44 8.08
N ALA A 74 19.51 -8.49 7.33
CA ALA A 74 19.08 -9.86 7.61
C ALA A 74 19.87 -10.45 8.78
N ILE A 75 19.15 -11.13 9.68
CA ILE A 75 19.75 -12.01 10.71
C ILE A 75 19.65 -13.47 10.31
N GLU A 76 18.74 -13.79 9.40
CA GLU A 76 18.57 -15.13 8.84
C GLU A 76 18.18 -15.00 7.36
N ILE A 77 18.79 -15.81 6.51
CA ILE A 77 18.47 -15.89 5.08
C ILE A 77 17.89 -17.28 4.85
N GLU A 78 16.60 -17.34 4.50
CA GLU A 78 15.88 -18.60 4.28
C GLU A 78 15.98 -19.08 2.83
N GLU A 79 16.02 -18.13 1.87
CA GLU A 79 16.07 -18.44 0.44
C GLU A 79 16.72 -17.30 -0.36
N VAL A 80 17.58 -17.64 -1.30
CA VAL A 80 18.14 -16.70 -2.28
C VAL A 80 18.13 -17.34 -3.66
N THR A 81 17.34 -16.77 -4.56
CA THR A 81 17.34 -17.09 -6.00
C THR A 81 17.39 -15.77 -6.80
N PRO A 82 17.59 -15.80 -8.12
CA PRO A 82 17.49 -14.60 -8.95
C PRO A 82 16.16 -13.86 -8.75
N ASP A 83 15.05 -14.58 -8.69
CA ASP A 83 13.70 -14.03 -8.68
C ASP A 83 13.11 -13.84 -7.27
N LYS A 84 13.76 -14.43 -6.23
CA LYS A 84 13.23 -14.40 -4.88
C LYS A 84 14.35 -14.29 -3.83
N LEU A 85 14.07 -13.52 -2.78
CA LEU A 85 14.83 -13.45 -1.54
C LEU A 85 13.87 -13.61 -0.37
N SER A 86 14.16 -14.51 0.58
CA SER A 86 13.40 -14.64 1.82
C SER A 86 14.33 -14.48 3.02
N VAL A 87 14.02 -13.52 3.91
CA VAL A 87 14.86 -13.17 5.05
C VAL A 87 14.04 -12.86 6.29
N LYS A 88 14.66 -13.04 7.46
CA LYS A 88 14.24 -12.40 8.71
C LYS A 88 15.15 -11.23 9.01
N LEU A 89 14.56 -10.08 9.31
CA LEU A 89 15.29 -8.86 9.62
C LEU A 89 15.65 -8.78 11.10
N ALA A 90 16.66 -7.96 11.43
CA ALA A 90 17.04 -7.68 12.80
C ALA A 90 15.83 -7.26 13.66
N THR A 91 15.82 -7.68 14.93
CA THR A 91 14.71 -7.45 15.87
C THR A 91 14.37 -5.97 16.07
N GLY A 92 15.36 -5.08 15.96
CA GLY A 92 15.13 -3.62 16.00
C GLY A 92 14.45 -3.06 14.75
N ILE A 93 14.38 -3.83 13.65
CA ILE A 93 13.76 -3.41 12.38
C ILE A 93 12.38 -4.04 12.24
N LEU A 94 12.30 -5.35 12.24
CA LEU A 94 11.04 -6.09 12.08
C LEU A 94 11.14 -7.45 12.79
N PRO A 95 10.81 -7.53 14.10
CA PRO A 95 10.95 -8.76 14.87
C PRO A 95 9.95 -9.84 14.43
N ASN A 96 10.36 -11.11 14.46
CA ASN A 96 9.46 -12.27 14.30
C ASN A 96 8.60 -12.27 13.02
N ALA A 97 9.13 -11.75 11.92
CA ALA A 97 8.45 -11.78 10.63
C ALA A 97 9.40 -12.17 9.52
N THR A 98 8.89 -12.87 8.50
CA THR A 98 9.61 -13.19 7.29
C THR A 98 9.24 -12.21 6.18
N VAL A 99 10.26 -11.71 5.48
CA VAL A 99 10.12 -10.79 4.35
C VAL A 99 10.56 -11.51 3.08
N HIS A 100 9.66 -11.62 2.13
CA HIS A 100 9.90 -12.18 0.81
C HIS A 100 9.93 -11.06 -0.23
N LEU A 101 11.07 -10.86 -0.88
CA LEU A 101 11.18 -9.99 -2.05
C LEU A 101 11.04 -10.86 -3.30
N ILE A 102 10.08 -10.52 -4.14
CA ILE A 102 9.77 -11.26 -5.37
C ILE A 102 9.94 -10.33 -6.56
N ASP A 103 10.74 -10.74 -7.54
CA ASP A 103 10.83 -10.02 -8.81
C ASP A 103 9.56 -10.27 -9.62
N THR A 104 8.76 -9.23 -9.74
CA THR A 104 7.53 -9.26 -10.52
C THR A 104 7.68 -8.56 -11.88
N SER A 105 8.90 -8.35 -12.34
CA SER A 105 9.30 -7.64 -13.56
C SER A 105 9.06 -6.12 -13.50
N ILE A 106 9.97 -5.36 -14.13
CA ILE A 106 9.85 -3.91 -14.27
C ILE A 106 8.66 -3.49 -15.16
N THR A 107 8.23 -4.36 -16.06
CA THR A 107 7.15 -4.11 -17.02
C THR A 107 5.76 -4.45 -16.49
N SER A 108 5.66 -5.11 -15.35
CA SER A 108 4.36 -5.49 -14.77
C SER A 108 3.62 -4.31 -14.17
N GLY A 109 2.31 -4.25 -14.40
CA GLY A 109 1.38 -3.38 -13.68
C GLY A 109 1.00 -3.94 -12.31
N THR A 110 0.21 -3.18 -11.56
CA THR A 110 -0.17 -3.54 -10.18
C THR A 110 -1.02 -4.81 -10.11
N ALA A 111 -1.93 -5.04 -11.05
CA ALA A 111 -2.73 -6.27 -11.12
C ALA A 111 -1.86 -7.51 -11.35
N MET A 112 -0.93 -7.43 -12.31
CA MET A 112 -0.01 -8.52 -12.61
C MET A 112 0.91 -8.85 -11.44
N ARG A 113 1.38 -7.84 -10.70
CA ARG A 113 2.21 -8.04 -9.50
C ARG A 113 1.47 -8.81 -8.42
N ILE A 114 0.20 -8.45 -8.16
CA ILE A 114 -0.65 -9.18 -7.22
C ILE A 114 -0.82 -10.62 -7.68
N LYS A 115 -1.08 -10.84 -8.97
CA LYS A 115 -1.27 -12.18 -9.54
C LYS A 115 -0.01 -13.05 -9.46
N ALA A 116 1.17 -12.45 -9.65
CA ALA A 116 2.46 -13.14 -9.60
C ALA A 116 2.77 -13.79 -8.24
N VAL A 117 2.18 -13.28 -7.16
CA VAL A 117 2.38 -13.80 -5.79
C VAL A 117 1.22 -14.66 -5.29
N LYS A 118 0.25 -15.02 -6.17
CA LYS A 118 -0.93 -15.82 -5.82
C LYS A 118 -0.56 -17.06 -5.01
N SER A 119 0.34 -17.90 -5.50
CA SER A 119 0.72 -19.17 -4.87
C SER A 119 1.30 -19.05 -3.45
N TYR A 120 1.67 -17.86 -3.03
CA TYR A 120 2.19 -17.62 -1.68
C TYR A 120 1.12 -17.17 -0.68
N VAL A 121 -0.05 -16.72 -1.16
CA VAL A 121 -1.07 -16.07 -0.32
C VAL A 121 -2.48 -16.63 -0.47
N ASP A 122 -2.72 -17.60 -1.37
CA ASP A 122 -4.06 -18.13 -1.69
C ASP A 122 -4.60 -19.20 -0.72
N ASP A 123 -3.89 -19.45 0.37
CA ASP A 123 -4.30 -20.38 1.44
C ASP A 123 -5.23 -19.72 2.51
N GLY A 124 -5.53 -18.44 2.38
CA GLY A 124 -6.39 -17.69 3.29
C GLY A 124 -6.51 -16.21 2.91
N PRO A 125 -7.26 -15.42 3.67
CA PRO A 125 -7.35 -13.99 3.43
C PRO A 125 -6.00 -13.30 3.65
N PHE A 126 -5.73 -12.25 2.86
CA PHE A 126 -4.47 -11.53 2.86
C PHE A 126 -4.67 -10.02 2.73
N ILE A 127 -3.61 -9.27 3.02
CA ILE A 127 -3.59 -7.81 2.86
C ILE A 127 -2.90 -7.46 1.54
N ILE A 128 -3.39 -6.41 0.88
CA ILE A 128 -2.72 -5.73 -0.22
C ILE A 128 -2.50 -4.28 0.20
N THR A 129 -1.27 -3.77 0.02
CA THR A 129 -0.97 -2.35 0.24
C THR A 129 0.03 -1.82 -0.78
N TYR A 130 -0.04 -0.51 -1.03
CA TYR A 130 0.99 0.19 -1.79
C TYR A 130 2.19 0.46 -0.87
N GLY A 131 3.39 0.55 -1.47
CA GLY A 131 4.65 0.75 -0.74
C GLY A 131 4.98 2.21 -0.40
N ASP A 132 4.01 3.14 -0.50
CA ASP A 132 4.21 4.59 -0.40
C ASP A 132 3.20 5.33 0.49
N GLY A 133 2.27 4.62 1.12
CA GLY A 133 1.23 5.18 1.97
C GLY A 133 1.43 4.84 3.46
N LEU A 134 1.61 5.86 4.29
CA LEU A 134 1.66 5.74 5.74
C LEU A 134 0.26 5.91 6.35
N SER A 135 -0.09 5.10 7.37
CA SER A 135 -1.40 5.17 8.01
C SER A 135 -1.40 4.53 9.40
N ASP A 136 -2.28 5.00 10.27
CA ASP A 136 -2.60 4.36 11.55
C ASP A 136 -3.88 3.51 11.48
N VAL A 137 -4.39 3.20 10.27
CA VAL A 137 -5.59 2.39 10.09
C VAL A 137 -5.48 1.05 10.81
N ASN A 138 -6.44 0.73 11.66
CA ASN A 138 -6.53 -0.61 12.25
C ASN A 138 -7.10 -1.58 11.20
N ILE A 139 -6.24 -2.48 10.71
CA ILE A 139 -6.60 -3.43 9.64
C ILE A 139 -7.73 -4.38 10.07
N ALA A 140 -7.86 -4.69 11.35
CA ALA A 140 -8.99 -5.50 11.83
C ALA A 140 -10.36 -4.85 11.55
N ASN A 141 -10.44 -3.53 11.42
CA ASN A 141 -11.67 -2.86 11.02
C ASN A 141 -11.96 -3.01 9.52
N VAL A 142 -10.92 -3.07 8.69
CA VAL A 142 -11.04 -3.38 7.26
C VAL A 142 -11.44 -4.85 7.08
N GLU A 143 -10.76 -5.78 7.79
CA GLU A 143 -11.05 -7.22 7.77
C GLU A 143 -12.51 -7.53 8.13
N LYS A 144 -13.07 -6.85 9.13
CA LYS A 144 -14.47 -7.04 9.56
C LYS A 144 -15.50 -6.85 8.46
N LEU A 145 -15.19 -6.08 7.43
CA LEU A 145 -16.09 -5.81 6.31
C LEU A 145 -15.94 -6.82 5.18
N LEU A 146 -14.98 -7.73 5.27
CA LEU A 146 -14.78 -8.85 4.34
C LEU A 146 -15.76 -9.99 4.65
N LYS A 147 -17.08 -9.69 4.65
CA LYS A 147 -18.14 -10.62 5.06
C LYS A 147 -19.01 -11.04 3.88
N GLY A 148 -19.65 -12.20 4.03
CA GLY A 148 -20.57 -12.74 3.05
C GLY A 148 -19.87 -12.91 1.70
N ASP A 149 -20.46 -12.34 0.68
CA ASP A 149 -20.01 -12.40 -0.72
C ASP A 149 -18.95 -11.34 -1.08
N LYS A 150 -18.50 -10.54 -0.12
CA LYS A 150 -17.43 -9.55 -0.32
C LYS A 150 -16.10 -10.26 -0.53
N VAL A 151 -15.42 -9.90 -1.61
CA VAL A 151 -14.13 -10.47 -2.04
C VAL A 151 -12.97 -9.59 -1.58
N ILE A 152 -13.20 -8.28 -1.50
CA ILE A 152 -12.23 -7.30 -1.05
C ILE A 152 -12.89 -6.22 -0.19
N SER A 153 -12.18 -5.79 0.86
CA SER A 153 -12.53 -4.64 1.69
C SER A 153 -11.39 -3.62 1.65
N ILE A 154 -11.71 -2.36 1.43
CA ILE A 154 -10.74 -1.28 1.17
C ILE A 154 -10.81 -0.25 2.29
N CYS A 155 -9.64 0.22 2.74
CA CYS A 155 -9.55 1.43 3.56
C CYS A 155 -9.90 2.65 2.70
N ALA A 156 -11.02 3.29 2.99
CA ALA A 156 -11.49 4.50 2.34
C ALA A 156 -11.11 5.71 3.19
N VAL A 157 -10.37 6.67 2.63
CA VAL A 157 -10.01 7.92 3.31
C VAL A 157 -10.73 9.09 2.68
N PRO A 158 -11.17 10.10 3.47
CA PRO A 158 -11.85 11.27 2.93
C PRO A 158 -11.00 11.98 1.87
N TYR A 159 -11.59 12.28 0.73
CA TYR A 159 -10.94 13.08 -0.30
C TYR A 159 -10.77 14.52 0.18
N THR A 160 -9.56 15.06 0.11
CA THR A 160 -9.27 16.46 0.35
C THR A 160 -8.93 17.15 -0.97
N GLU A 161 -9.63 18.21 -1.26
CA GLU A 161 -9.45 19.02 -2.47
C GLU A 161 -8.03 19.63 -2.49
N ARG A 162 -7.36 19.55 -3.64
CA ARG A 162 -6.00 20.13 -3.78
C ARG A 162 -6.05 21.65 -4.03
N PHE A 163 -7.15 22.12 -4.59
CA PHE A 163 -7.36 23.53 -4.99
C PHE A 163 -8.72 24.01 -4.48
N GLY A 164 -8.90 25.33 -4.36
CA GLY A 164 -10.20 25.93 -4.16
C GLY A 164 -11.11 25.68 -5.38
N LEU A 165 -12.36 25.40 -5.13
CA LEU A 165 -13.39 25.20 -6.16
C LEU A 165 -14.19 26.50 -6.37
N MET A 166 -14.52 26.79 -7.63
CA MET A 166 -15.39 27.89 -8.02
C MET A 166 -16.54 27.32 -8.85
N LYS A 167 -17.74 27.83 -8.59
CA LYS A 167 -18.87 27.67 -9.51
C LYS A 167 -18.94 28.93 -10.36
N VAL A 168 -18.77 28.79 -11.66
CA VAL A 168 -18.75 29.89 -12.62
C VAL A 168 -19.94 29.70 -13.55
N GLU A 169 -20.77 30.74 -13.70
CA GLU A 169 -21.89 30.76 -14.64
C GLU A 169 -21.40 31.14 -16.05
N GLU A 170 -22.22 30.90 -17.07
CA GLU A 170 -21.85 31.16 -18.48
C GLU A 170 -21.46 32.63 -18.78
N ASN A 171 -22.03 33.57 -18.02
CA ASN A 171 -21.70 34.99 -18.11
C ASN A 171 -20.40 35.39 -17.43
N GLY A 172 -19.69 34.43 -16.78
CA GLY A 172 -18.45 34.66 -16.06
C GLY A 172 -18.60 34.99 -14.57
N ASP A 173 -19.82 35.08 -14.04
CA ASP A 173 -20.05 35.34 -12.62
C ASP A 173 -19.62 34.14 -11.76
N VAL A 174 -18.91 34.42 -10.68
CA VAL A 174 -18.53 33.41 -9.68
C VAL A 174 -19.64 33.41 -8.60
N THR A 175 -20.48 32.36 -8.59
CA THR A 175 -21.59 32.22 -7.65
C THR A 175 -21.23 31.45 -6.39
N GLU A 176 -20.12 30.73 -6.40
CA GLU A 176 -19.60 30.02 -5.22
C GLU A 176 -18.05 29.95 -5.31
N PHE A 177 -17.38 30.23 -4.20
CA PHE A 177 -15.96 29.96 -4.02
C PHE A 177 -15.77 29.22 -2.70
N ARG A 178 -15.10 28.06 -2.76
CA ARG A 178 -14.75 27.25 -1.60
C ARG A 178 -13.26 26.96 -1.58
N GLU A 179 -12.56 27.35 -0.53
CA GLU A 179 -11.18 26.93 -0.31
C GLU A 179 -11.17 25.44 0.07
N LYS A 180 -10.02 24.78 -0.13
CA LYS A 180 -9.78 23.36 0.08
C LYS A 180 -10.61 22.76 1.23
N GLN A 181 -11.45 21.80 0.90
CA GLN A 181 -12.29 21.12 1.88
C GLN A 181 -12.06 19.61 1.84
N THR A 182 -12.17 18.99 3.01
CA THR A 182 -12.23 17.52 3.10
C THR A 182 -13.67 17.09 2.87
N SER A 183 -13.89 16.25 1.88
CA SER A 183 -15.21 15.75 1.53
C SER A 183 -15.80 14.88 2.64
N LYS A 184 -17.10 15.02 2.87
CA LYS A 184 -17.86 14.15 3.78
C LYS A 184 -18.43 12.93 3.06
N THR A 185 -18.53 12.96 1.74
CA THR A 185 -19.22 11.95 0.91
C THR A 185 -18.34 11.29 -0.12
N HIS A 186 -17.22 11.92 -0.51
CA HIS A 186 -16.28 11.36 -1.45
C HIS A 186 -15.04 10.86 -0.72
N PHE A 187 -14.62 9.65 -1.08
CA PHE A 187 -13.48 8.97 -0.48
C PHE A 187 -12.55 8.48 -1.59
N ILE A 188 -11.29 8.33 -1.25
CA ILE A 188 -10.28 7.72 -2.13
C ILE A 188 -9.82 6.39 -1.55
N ASN A 189 -9.25 5.55 -2.40
CA ASN A 189 -8.61 4.30 -1.99
C ASN A 189 -7.36 4.64 -1.15
N GLY A 190 -7.41 4.32 0.14
CA GLY A 190 -6.30 4.55 1.08
C GLY A 190 -5.18 3.51 0.98
N GLY A 191 -5.31 2.54 0.07
CA GLY A 191 -4.22 1.60 -0.25
C GLY A 191 -4.08 0.40 0.68
N TYR A 192 -4.74 0.38 1.83
CA TYR A 192 -4.78 -0.78 2.74
C TYR A 192 -6.06 -1.57 2.47
N MET A 193 -5.91 -2.79 1.99
CA MET A 193 -7.02 -3.64 1.55
C MET A 193 -6.89 -5.03 2.16
N CYS A 194 -8.01 -5.62 2.55
CA CYS A 194 -8.11 -7.04 2.93
C CYS A 194 -8.84 -7.78 1.82
N ALA A 195 -8.31 -8.88 1.35
CA ALA A 195 -8.88 -9.67 0.27
C ALA A 195 -8.98 -11.14 0.63
N LYS A 196 -9.94 -11.85 0.02
CA LYS A 196 -10.03 -13.30 0.02
C LYS A 196 -9.28 -13.88 -1.20
N PRO A 197 -8.86 -15.16 -1.16
CA PRO A 197 -8.23 -15.82 -2.30
C PRO A 197 -9.06 -15.74 -3.59
N GLU A 198 -10.38 -15.70 -3.49
CA GLU A 198 -11.29 -15.57 -4.63
C GLU A 198 -11.07 -14.29 -5.45
N LEU A 199 -10.35 -13.28 -4.89
CA LEU A 199 -9.96 -12.09 -5.65
C LEU A 199 -9.19 -12.44 -6.91
N PHE A 200 -8.38 -13.49 -6.89
CA PHE A 200 -7.56 -13.90 -8.03
C PHE A 200 -8.40 -14.35 -9.24
N ASP A 201 -9.64 -14.81 -9.02
CA ASP A 201 -10.56 -15.19 -10.10
C ASP A 201 -11.10 -13.96 -10.86
N TYR A 202 -11.00 -12.78 -10.25
CA TYR A 202 -11.40 -11.50 -10.83
C TYR A 202 -10.27 -10.75 -11.54
N ILE A 203 -9.00 -11.15 -11.34
CA ILE A 203 -7.84 -10.55 -12.00
C ILE A 203 -7.57 -11.32 -13.31
N LYS A 204 -7.88 -10.71 -14.45
CA LYS A 204 -7.59 -11.31 -15.78
C LYS A 204 -6.10 -11.16 -16.11
N ASP A 205 -5.65 -11.99 -17.06
CA ASP A 205 -4.27 -11.89 -17.61
C ASP A 205 -4.05 -10.59 -18.38
N SER A 206 -5.12 -9.98 -18.88
CA SER A 206 -5.09 -8.68 -19.56
C SER A 206 -5.08 -7.47 -18.62
N ASP A 207 -5.37 -7.66 -17.32
CA ASP A 207 -5.43 -6.57 -16.35
C ASP A 207 -4.00 -6.10 -16.05
N PHE A 208 -3.73 -4.82 -16.26
CA PHE A 208 -2.44 -4.20 -15.97
C PHE A 208 -2.48 -3.42 -14.67
N ASP A 209 -3.41 -2.46 -14.53
CA ASP A 209 -3.60 -1.67 -13.34
C ASP A 209 -4.70 -2.25 -12.45
N PHE A 210 -4.38 -2.53 -11.19
CA PHE A 210 -5.33 -3.17 -10.27
C PHE A 210 -6.55 -2.28 -9.97
N SER A 211 -6.36 -0.98 -9.80
CA SER A 211 -7.48 -0.07 -9.52
C SER A 211 -8.37 0.10 -10.74
N LYS A 212 -7.77 0.36 -11.91
CA LYS A 212 -8.51 0.66 -13.14
C LYS A 212 -9.10 -0.59 -13.78
N ASP A 213 -8.28 -1.64 -13.95
CA ASP A 213 -8.68 -2.79 -14.77
C ASP A 213 -9.40 -3.85 -13.94
N THR A 214 -9.15 -3.92 -12.62
CA THR A 214 -9.75 -4.91 -11.73
C THR A 214 -10.82 -4.31 -10.83
N LEU A 215 -10.49 -3.31 -9.98
CA LEU A 215 -11.44 -2.79 -8.99
C LEU A 215 -12.59 -1.99 -9.62
N GLU A 216 -12.33 -1.23 -10.70
CA GLU A 216 -13.35 -0.45 -11.42
C GLU A 216 -14.23 -1.33 -12.33
N SER A 217 -13.86 -2.58 -12.54
CA SER A 217 -14.57 -3.48 -13.45
C SER A 217 -15.90 -3.96 -12.88
N ASP A 218 -16.90 -4.16 -13.77
CA ASP A 218 -18.21 -4.72 -13.41
C ASP A 218 -18.13 -6.12 -12.77
N ARG A 219 -17.01 -6.83 -12.97
CA ARG A 219 -16.75 -8.16 -12.38
C ARG A 219 -16.81 -8.16 -10.85
N LEU A 220 -16.41 -7.04 -10.23
CA LEU A 220 -16.41 -6.85 -8.77
C LEU A 220 -17.60 -6.05 -8.26
N GLN A 221 -18.60 -5.75 -9.12
CA GLN A 221 -19.79 -5.04 -8.68
C GLN A 221 -20.50 -5.78 -7.54
N GLY A 222 -20.76 -5.07 -6.45
CA GLY A 222 -21.33 -5.64 -5.24
C GLY A 222 -20.39 -6.50 -4.40
N LYS A 223 -19.15 -6.78 -4.86
CA LYS A 223 -18.15 -7.61 -4.15
C LYS A 223 -17.15 -6.81 -3.33
N ILE A 224 -17.16 -5.49 -3.44
CA ILE A 224 -16.28 -4.57 -2.71
C ILE A 224 -17.02 -4.04 -1.49
N SER A 225 -16.32 -3.92 -0.35
CA SER A 225 -16.73 -3.16 0.81
C SER A 225 -15.65 -2.14 1.18
N ALA A 226 -15.99 -1.12 1.99
CA ALA A 226 -15.03 -0.11 2.38
C ALA A 226 -15.18 0.27 3.85
N TYR A 227 -14.05 0.36 4.57
CA TYR A 227 -13.95 0.92 5.91
C TYR A 227 -13.54 2.38 5.82
N ILE A 228 -14.37 3.29 6.32
CA ILE A 228 -14.05 4.72 6.35
C ILE A 228 -13.07 4.99 7.50
N HIS A 229 -11.84 5.31 7.12
CA HIS A 229 -10.77 5.70 8.02
C HIS A 229 -10.69 7.22 8.13
N ARG A 230 -10.71 7.74 9.36
CA ARG A 230 -10.63 9.18 9.65
C ARG A 230 -9.41 9.57 10.50
N GLY A 231 -8.51 8.61 10.73
CA GLY A 231 -7.23 8.80 11.40
C GLY A 231 -6.14 9.30 10.45
N TYR A 232 -4.90 9.06 10.84
CA TYR A 232 -3.75 9.45 10.04
C TYR A 232 -3.63 8.60 8.78
N TRP A 233 -3.52 9.28 7.65
CA TRP A 233 -3.18 8.68 6.36
C TRP A 233 -2.44 9.71 5.49
N LYS A 234 -1.32 9.30 4.91
CA LYS A 234 -0.53 10.15 4.02
C LYS A 234 0.15 9.32 2.94
N ALA A 235 -0.12 9.64 1.67
CA ALA A 235 0.67 9.17 0.54
C ALA A 235 1.87 10.11 0.35
N ILE A 236 3.06 9.55 0.14
CA ILE A 236 4.29 10.31 -0.07
C ILE A 236 4.51 10.46 -1.58
N ASP A 237 3.88 11.47 -2.19
CA ASP A 237 3.93 11.71 -3.65
C ASP A 237 4.84 12.88 -4.06
N SER A 238 5.24 13.72 -3.09
CA SER A 238 6.10 14.89 -3.31
C SER A 238 7.09 15.07 -2.16
N LYS A 239 8.12 15.91 -2.38
CA LYS A 239 9.04 16.31 -1.31
C LYS A 239 8.29 16.93 -0.13
N LYS A 240 7.29 17.75 -0.40
CA LYS A 240 6.45 18.35 0.64
C LYS A 240 5.76 17.28 1.50
N ASP A 241 5.19 16.23 0.87
CA ASP A 241 4.56 15.14 1.61
C ASP A 241 5.57 14.40 2.49
N LEU A 242 6.80 14.24 1.99
CA LEU A 242 7.89 13.62 2.75
C LEU A 242 8.29 14.46 3.98
N ASP A 243 8.53 15.75 3.80
CA ASP A 243 8.92 16.66 4.88
C ASP A 243 7.82 16.73 5.96
N GLU A 244 6.56 16.81 5.54
CA GLU A 244 5.42 16.76 6.44
C GLU A 244 5.31 15.40 7.16
N ALA A 245 5.51 14.27 6.47
CA ALA A 245 5.46 12.95 7.08
C ALA A 245 6.55 12.77 8.15
N VAL A 246 7.77 13.24 7.91
CA VAL A 246 8.86 13.20 8.92
C VAL A 246 8.42 13.93 10.17
N LYS A 247 7.95 15.19 10.04
CA LYS A 247 7.49 16.00 11.17
C LYS A 247 6.34 15.34 11.94
N GLU A 248 5.33 14.83 11.21
CA GLU A 248 4.16 14.17 11.80
C GLU A 248 4.54 12.88 12.55
N TYR A 249 5.52 12.12 12.05
CA TYR A 249 6.02 10.91 12.71
C TYR A 249 6.84 11.23 13.97
N GLU A 250 7.64 12.31 13.95
CA GLU A 250 8.31 12.83 15.15
C GLU A 250 7.31 13.24 16.24
N GLU A 251 6.29 14.03 15.86
CA GLU A 251 5.23 14.47 16.78
C GLU A 251 4.41 13.31 17.37
N ARG A 252 4.30 12.20 16.63
CA ARG A 252 3.61 10.98 17.06
C ARG A 252 4.49 10.01 17.86
N GLY A 253 5.78 10.28 17.97
CA GLY A 253 6.75 9.39 18.62
C GLY A 253 6.94 8.06 17.88
N GLU A 254 6.77 8.04 16.57
CA GLU A 254 6.97 6.85 15.71
C GLU A 254 8.43 6.74 15.22
N ILE A 255 9.20 7.85 15.31
CA ILE A 255 10.64 7.97 15.02
C ILE A 255 11.33 8.87 16.04
#